data_b03f2108f782830e04bb4ce67189b061
#
_entry.id   b03f2108f782830e04bb4ce67189b061
#
_cell.length_a   1.000
_cell.length_b   1.000
_cell.length_c   1.000
_cell.angle_alpha   90.00
_cell.angle_beta   90.00
_cell.angle_gamma   90.00
#
_symmetry.space_group_name_H-M   'P 1'
#
loop_
_entity.id
_entity.type
_entity.pdbx_description
1 polymer ?
#
loop_
_entity_poly.entity_id
_entity_poly.type
_entity_poly.pdbx_seq_one_letter_code
_entity_poly.pdbx_strand_id
1 'polypeptide(L)'
;RKKSGIVRGADGNPIRGKWSYDEDNRNKLPKDISIPKFPKINETNHTKKLKPIVEKLFKDHPGSTENFWLATEFDDVVKLLNFFIKEKSNLFGDYEDAVNQKDNILFHSALSPYINLGLITPEFIIQKVLEFHKKNKIRMNSLEGYIRQVIGWREFMRGIYQSYSEEMETKNFFKQNRKMKKSWYDGTTGLPPLDYAIKNALNYGWSHHIE
;
A
#
# COMPACT_ATOMS: atom_id res chain seq x y z
N ARG A 1 -0.24 -16.83 -9.24
CA ARG A 1 -0.17 -18.03 -8.38
C ARG A 1 0.01 -19.30 -9.20
N LYS A 2 -0.80 -19.57 -10.23
CA LYS A 2 -0.62 -20.77 -11.08
C LYS A 2 0.78 -20.86 -11.70
N LYS A 3 1.32 -19.75 -12.21
CA LYS A 3 2.65 -19.70 -12.84
C LYS A 3 3.81 -19.66 -11.82
N SER A 4 3.62 -19.03 -10.67
CA SER A 4 4.68 -18.82 -9.66
C SER A 4 4.81 -19.97 -8.65
N GLY A 5 3.86 -20.91 -8.60
CA GLY A 5 3.85 -22.01 -7.61
C GLY A 5 3.65 -21.56 -6.14
N ILE A 6 3.42 -20.29 -5.89
CA ILE A 6 3.32 -19.73 -4.54
C ILE A 6 1.98 -20.12 -3.89
N VAL A 7 2.03 -20.57 -2.63
CA VAL A 7 0.86 -21.01 -1.84
C VAL A 7 0.11 -22.15 -2.55
N ARG A 8 0.85 -23.12 -3.09
CA ARG A 8 0.32 -24.35 -3.74
C ARG A 8 0.89 -25.59 -3.07
N GLY A 9 0.08 -26.64 -3.01
CA GLY A 9 0.53 -27.96 -2.65
C GLY A 9 1.33 -28.65 -3.76
N ALA A 10 1.95 -29.80 -3.45
CA ALA A 10 2.68 -30.60 -4.44
C ALA A 10 1.80 -31.09 -5.60
N ASP A 11 0.52 -31.25 -5.36
CA ASP A 11 -0.52 -31.63 -6.33
C ASP A 11 -0.92 -30.47 -7.28
N GLY A 12 -0.30 -29.30 -7.09
CA GLY A 12 -0.60 -28.09 -7.87
C GLY A 12 -1.88 -27.37 -7.48
N ASN A 13 -2.63 -27.87 -6.52
CA ASN A 13 -3.83 -27.24 -6.00
C ASN A 13 -3.52 -26.16 -4.94
N PRO A 14 -4.45 -25.24 -4.64
CA PRO A 14 -4.22 -24.25 -3.62
C PRO A 14 -4.13 -24.92 -2.24
N ILE A 15 -3.20 -24.47 -1.40
CA ILE A 15 -3.13 -24.94 -0.01
C ILE A 15 -4.49 -24.68 0.67
N ARG A 16 -5.02 -25.70 1.39
CA ARG A 16 -6.35 -25.69 2.02
C ARG A 16 -7.53 -25.54 1.05
N GLY A 17 -7.39 -25.90 -0.23
CA GLY A 17 -8.47 -26.00 -1.20
C GLY A 17 -9.04 -24.69 -1.73
N LYS A 18 -8.65 -23.53 -1.23
CA LYS A 18 -9.16 -22.21 -1.69
C LYS A 18 -8.10 -21.41 -2.43
N TRP A 19 -8.48 -20.82 -3.57
CA TRP A 19 -7.62 -19.90 -4.34
C TRP A 19 -7.59 -18.49 -3.79
N SER A 20 -8.62 -18.07 -3.07
CA SER A 20 -8.75 -16.76 -2.44
C SER A 20 -9.43 -16.89 -1.10
N TYR A 21 -8.99 -16.08 -0.14
CA TYR A 21 -9.57 -15.92 1.19
C TYR A 21 -10.15 -14.52 1.37
N ASP A 22 -10.46 -13.83 0.28
CA ASP A 22 -10.96 -12.46 0.27
C ASP A 22 -12.22 -12.23 1.11
N GLU A 23 -13.09 -13.25 1.16
CA GLU A 23 -14.29 -13.23 2.00
C GLU A 23 -13.98 -13.10 3.50
N ASP A 24 -12.83 -13.63 3.92
CA ASP A 24 -12.38 -13.61 5.32
C ASP A 24 -11.66 -12.28 5.68
N ASN A 25 -11.46 -11.37 4.71
CA ASN A 25 -10.58 -10.21 4.81
C ASN A 25 -11.33 -8.86 4.97
N ARG A 26 -12.61 -8.90 5.33
CA ARG A 26 -13.47 -7.70 5.44
C ARG A 26 -14.02 -7.50 6.85
N ASN A 27 -13.21 -7.81 7.85
CA ASN A 27 -13.65 -7.70 9.23
C ASN A 27 -13.65 -6.24 9.70
N LYS A 28 -14.65 -5.90 10.51
CA LYS A 28 -14.69 -4.60 11.18
C LYS A 28 -13.58 -4.50 12.21
N LEU A 29 -12.87 -3.37 12.23
CA LEU A 29 -11.83 -3.10 13.22
C LEU A 29 -12.42 -3.03 14.64
N PRO A 30 -11.98 -3.87 15.60
CA PRO A 30 -12.41 -3.78 16.98
C PRO A 30 -11.99 -2.44 17.62
N LYS A 31 -12.82 -1.92 18.54
CA LYS A 31 -12.56 -0.62 19.18
C LYS A 31 -11.30 -0.60 20.04
N ASP A 32 -10.97 -1.73 20.62
CA ASP A 32 -9.88 -1.95 21.58
C ASP A 32 -8.65 -2.62 20.98
N ILE A 33 -8.62 -2.79 19.66
CA ILE A 33 -7.48 -3.43 19.00
C ILE A 33 -6.22 -2.56 19.14
N SER A 34 -5.13 -3.18 19.57
CA SER A 34 -3.81 -2.54 19.59
C SER A 34 -3.21 -2.56 18.18
N ILE A 35 -2.96 -1.38 17.63
CA ILE A 35 -2.31 -1.22 16.33
C ILE A 35 -0.83 -0.98 16.57
N PRO A 36 0.09 -1.85 16.06
CA PRO A 36 1.53 -1.63 16.18
C PRO A 36 1.93 -0.32 15.51
N LYS A 37 2.58 0.57 16.26
CA LYS A 37 3.02 1.89 15.75
C LYS A 37 4.04 1.73 14.64
N PHE A 38 3.79 2.41 13.52
CA PHE A 38 4.72 2.41 12.40
C PHE A 38 6.09 2.99 12.80
N PRO A 39 7.20 2.34 12.46
CA PRO A 39 8.53 2.80 12.83
C PRO A 39 8.84 4.18 12.24
N LYS A 40 9.39 5.06 13.06
CA LYS A 40 9.89 6.35 12.59
C LYS A 40 11.19 6.15 11.83
N ILE A 41 11.26 6.66 10.62
CA ILE A 41 12.47 6.69 9.80
C ILE A 41 13.13 8.06 9.97
N ASN A 42 14.44 8.07 10.14
CA ASN A 42 15.21 9.31 10.21
C ASN A 42 15.50 9.84 8.81
N GLU A 43 15.38 11.14 8.65
CA GLU A 43 15.76 11.79 7.40
C GLU A 43 17.26 11.70 7.16
N THR A 44 17.64 11.29 5.94
CA THR A 44 19.03 11.30 5.49
C THR A 44 19.52 12.73 5.21
N ASN A 45 20.82 12.92 5.10
CA ASN A 45 21.39 14.21 4.69
C ASN A 45 20.94 14.61 3.27
N HIS A 46 20.73 13.64 2.38
CA HIS A 46 20.20 13.90 1.03
C HIS A 46 18.75 14.41 1.10
N THR A 47 17.90 13.77 1.89
CA THR A 47 16.51 14.21 2.10
C THR A 47 16.47 15.65 2.61
N LYS A 48 17.26 15.98 3.64
CA LYS A 48 17.32 17.34 4.20
C LYS A 48 17.73 18.40 3.18
N LYS A 49 18.68 18.07 2.28
CA LYS A 49 19.12 18.97 1.21
C LYS A 49 18.10 19.13 0.09
N LEU A 50 17.34 18.08 -0.23
CA LEU A 50 16.38 18.09 -1.34
C LEU A 50 15.05 18.74 -0.97
N LYS A 51 14.57 18.62 0.28
CA LYS A 51 13.30 19.21 0.70
C LYS A 51 13.14 20.70 0.31
N PRO A 52 14.06 21.61 0.65
CA PRO A 52 13.92 23.02 0.26
C PRO A 52 13.96 23.24 -1.26
N ILE A 53 14.64 22.39 -2.01
CA ILE A 53 14.67 22.45 -3.48
C ILE A 53 13.29 22.08 -4.04
N VAL A 54 12.71 21.00 -3.53
CA VAL A 54 11.36 20.54 -3.93
C VAL A 54 10.31 21.60 -3.59
N GLU A 55 10.33 22.14 -2.38
CA GLU A 55 9.41 23.22 -1.97
C GLU A 55 9.51 24.44 -2.89
N LYS A 56 10.71 24.82 -3.30
CA LYS A 56 10.92 25.95 -4.21
C LYS A 56 10.41 25.66 -5.62
N LEU A 57 10.72 24.48 -6.15
CA LEU A 57 10.37 24.11 -7.53
C LEU A 57 8.88 23.83 -7.71
N PHE A 58 8.23 23.29 -6.68
CA PHE A 58 6.83 22.86 -6.71
C PHE A 58 5.92 23.68 -5.81
N LYS A 59 6.27 24.95 -5.54
CA LYS A 59 5.54 25.86 -4.65
C LYS A 59 4.05 26.02 -4.98
N ASP A 60 3.68 25.84 -6.26
CA ASP A 60 2.30 25.98 -6.76
C ASP A 60 1.58 24.60 -6.86
N HIS A 61 2.21 23.52 -6.41
CA HIS A 61 1.62 22.19 -6.39
C HIS A 61 1.01 21.89 -5.00
N PRO A 62 -0.01 21.02 -4.95
CA PRO A 62 -0.56 20.59 -3.67
C PRO A 62 0.44 19.74 -2.88
N GLY A 63 0.30 19.76 -1.54
CA GLY A 63 1.17 19.01 -0.64
C GLY A 63 2.38 19.81 -0.16
N SER A 64 3.19 19.18 0.69
CA SER A 64 4.45 19.74 1.19
C SER A 64 5.42 18.62 1.59
N THR A 65 6.70 18.95 1.77
CA THR A 65 7.70 18.01 2.26
C THR A 65 7.81 17.99 3.79
N GLU A 66 7.01 18.78 4.52
CA GLU A 66 7.08 18.92 5.97
C GLU A 66 6.93 17.56 6.68
N ASN A 67 5.92 16.80 6.31
CA ASN A 67 5.59 15.50 6.89
C ASN A 67 6.18 14.33 6.09
N PHE A 68 7.31 14.53 5.41
CA PHE A 68 7.95 13.45 4.67
C PHE A 68 8.40 12.34 5.64
N TRP A 69 7.89 11.14 5.45
CA TRP A 69 8.04 10.00 6.36
C TRP A 69 8.64 8.75 5.70
N LEU A 70 8.84 8.80 4.39
CA LEU A 70 9.29 7.65 3.63
C LEU A 70 10.79 7.38 3.83
N ALA A 71 11.14 6.10 3.87
CA ALA A 71 12.53 5.66 3.82
C ALA A 71 13.16 5.97 2.45
N THR A 72 14.43 6.33 2.43
CA THR A 72 15.17 6.61 1.20
C THR A 72 16.36 5.69 1.01
N GLU A 73 16.59 4.77 1.94
CA GLU A 73 17.68 3.80 1.91
C GLU A 73 17.14 2.37 1.97
N PHE A 74 17.80 1.45 1.27
CA PHE A 74 17.39 0.05 1.20
C PHE A 74 17.29 -0.61 2.58
N ASP A 75 18.26 -0.39 3.45
CA ASP A 75 18.29 -1.00 4.78
C ASP A 75 17.10 -0.56 5.65
N ASP A 76 16.68 0.69 5.52
CA ASP A 76 15.50 1.18 6.24
C ASP A 76 14.21 0.59 5.69
N VAL A 77 14.11 0.40 4.38
CA VAL A 77 12.97 -0.32 3.76
C VAL A 77 12.93 -1.78 4.23
N VAL A 78 14.09 -2.44 4.35
CA VAL A 78 14.17 -3.81 4.90
C VAL A 78 13.73 -3.86 6.37
N LYS A 79 14.08 -2.84 7.17
CA LYS A 79 13.58 -2.72 8.56
C LYS A 79 12.06 -2.58 8.61
N LEU A 80 11.47 -1.75 7.73
CA LEU A 80 10.00 -1.61 7.60
C LEU A 80 9.33 -2.91 7.19
N LEU A 81 9.90 -3.63 6.22
CA LEU A 81 9.40 -4.95 5.82
C LEU A 81 9.45 -5.94 6.98
N ASN A 82 10.56 -6.01 7.71
CA ASN A 82 10.71 -6.90 8.86
C ASN A 82 9.74 -6.55 9.98
N PHE A 83 9.51 -5.26 10.25
CA PHE A 83 8.49 -4.80 11.18
C PHE A 83 7.09 -5.27 10.76
N PHE A 84 6.70 -5.01 9.50
CA PHE A 84 5.41 -5.47 8.99
C PHE A 84 5.23 -6.98 9.16
N ILE A 85 6.23 -7.76 8.75
CA ILE A 85 6.18 -9.22 8.82
C ILE A 85 5.97 -9.71 10.25
N LYS A 86 6.68 -9.13 11.23
CA LYS A 86 6.64 -9.56 12.62
C LYS A 86 5.38 -9.09 13.35
N GLU A 87 5.02 -7.83 13.19
CA GLU A 87 4.05 -7.17 14.05
C GLU A 87 2.65 -7.08 13.42
N LYS A 88 2.55 -7.02 12.09
CA LYS A 88 1.30 -6.71 11.40
C LYS A 88 0.79 -7.83 10.50
N SER A 89 1.68 -8.63 9.91
CA SER A 89 1.32 -9.56 8.84
C SER A 89 0.24 -10.58 9.24
N ASN A 90 0.18 -10.98 10.50
CA ASN A 90 -0.78 -11.99 10.95
C ASN A 90 -2.23 -11.50 10.96
N LEU A 91 -2.45 -10.19 11.12
CA LEU A 91 -3.77 -9.54 11.13
C LEU A 91 -4.04 -8.75 9.84
N PHE A 92 -3.10 -8.75 8.90
CA PHE A 92 -3.24 -8.04 7.63
C PHE A 92 -4.53 -8.45 6.91
N GLY A 93 -4.76 -9.75 6.71
CA GLY A 93 -5.93 -10.24 6.00
C GLY A 93 -7.24 -9.80 6.65
N ASP A 94 -7.37 -9.97 7.97
CA ASP A 94 -8.60 -9.64 8.68
C ASP A 94 -9.02 -8.18 8.48
N TYR A 95 -8.06 -7.26 8.42
CA TYR A 95 -8.28 -5.82 8.46
C TYR A 95 -7.71 -5.06 7.25
N GLU A 96 -7.47 -5.75 6.12
CA GLU A 96 -6.92 -5.07 4.94
C GLU A 96 -7.85 -3.99 4.39
N ASP A 97 -9.16 -4.15 4.56
CA ASP A 97 -10.19 -3.20 4.12
C ASP A 97 -10.72 -2.28 5.25
N ALA A 98 -10.16 -2.38 6.44
CA ALA A 98 -10.56 -1.52 7.55
C ALA A 98 -9.99 -0.10 7.39
N VAL A 99 -10.72 0.90 7.87
CA VAL A 99 -10.28 2.31 7.94
C VAL A 99 -10.38 2.84 9.36
N ASN A 100 -9.50 3.77 9.72
CA ASN A 100 -9.47 4.40 11.03
C ASN A 100 -8.91 5.83 10.93
N GLN A 101 -9.65 6.82 11.46
CA GLN A 101 -9.23 8.22 11.43
C GLN A 101 -7.95 8.53 12.24
N LYS A 102 -7.55 7.65 13.17
CA LYS A 102 -6.37 7.86 14.03
C LYS A 102 -5.09 7.22 13.48
N ASP A 103 -5.21 6.27 12.57
CA ASP A 103 -4.08 5.55 11.98
C ASP A 103 -4.46 5.14 10.54
N ASN A 104 -3.86 5.79 9.56
CA ASN A 104 -4.10 5.54 8.15
C ASN A 104 -3.27 4.38 7.57
N ILE A 105 -2.33 3.82 8.33
CA ILE A 105 -1.52 2.67 7.90
C ILE A 105 -2.13 1.36 8.40
N LEU A 106 -2.69 1.34 9.60
CA LEU A 106 -3.26 0.15 10.23
C LEU A 106 -2.32 -1.07 10.14
N PHE A 107 -2.82 -2.15 9.56
CA PHE A 107 -2.07 -3.40 9.37
C PHE A 107 -1.39 -3.50 8.00
N HIS A 108 -1.31 -2.41 7.23
CA HIS A 108 -0.63 -2.39 5.93
C HIS A 108 0.89 -2.31 6.08
N SER A 109 1.58 -2.78 5.04
CA SER A 109 3.04 -2.71 4.95
C SER A 109 3.56 -1.32 4.52
N ALA A 110 2.74 -0.54 3.81
CA ALA A 110 3.09 0.74 3.21
C ALA A 110 4.36 0.70 2.32
N LEU A 111 4.59 -0.43 1.65
CA LEU A 111 5.79 -0.64 0.84
C LEU A 111 5.65 -0.23 -0.63
N SER A 112 4.45 0.16 -1.07
CA SER A 112 4.20 0.51 -2.47
C SER A 112 5.10 1.62 -3.03
N PRO A 113 5.43 2.70 -2.31
CA PRO A 113 6.34 3.72 -2.83
C PRO A 113 7.72 3.16 -3.16
N TYR A 114 8.26 2.30 -2.31
CA TYR A 114 9.59 1.70 -2.49
C TYR A 114 9.65 0.69 -3.63
N ILE A 115 8.55 -0.04 -3.86
CA ILE A 115 8.43 -0.95 -5.00
C ILE A 115 8.35 -0.16 -6.30
N ASN A 116 7.57 0.91 -6.32
CA ASN A 116 7.38 1.74 -7.50
C ASN A 116 8.67 2.47 -7.93
N LEU A 117 9.51 2.82 -6.96
CA LEU A 117 10.84 3.42 -7.21
C LEU A 117 11.95 2.38 -7.44
N GLY A 118 11.66 1.09 -7.35
CA GLY A 118 12.64 0.03 -7.54
C GLY A 118 13.64 -0.14 -6.38
N LEU A 119 13.36 0.46 -5.21
CA LEU A 119 14.23 0.34 -4.04
C LEU A 119 14.11 -1.05 -3.39
N ILE A 120 12.98 -1.72 -3.55
CA ILE A 120 12.75 -3.12 -3.15
C ILE A 120 11.90 -3.81 -4.20
N THR A 121 12.11 -5.11 -4.42
CA THR A 121 11.34 -5.86 -5.41
C THR A 121 10.18 -6.65 -4.78
N PRO A 122 9.08 -6.89 -5.53
CA PRO A 122 8.01 -7.78 -5.10
C PRO A 122 8.50 -9.18 -4.75
N GLU A 123 9.46 -9.70 -5.51
CA GLU A 123 10.05 -11.01 -5.29
C GLU A 123 10.75 -11.09 -3.93
N PHE A 124 11.60 -10.11 -3.60
CA PHE A 124 12.28 -10.04 -2.31
C PHE A 124 11.28 -10.00 -1.14
N ILE A 125 10.23 -9.18 -1.26
CA ILE A 125 9.17 -9.09 -0.24
C ILE A 125 8.51 -10.45 -0.02
N ILE A 126 8.10 -11.11 -1.10
CA ILE A 126 7.41 -12.41 -1.04
C ILE A 126 8.32 -13.48 -0.44
N GLN A 127 9.59 -13.54 -0.85
CA GLN A 127 10.55 -14.47 -0.27
C GLN A 127 10.66 -14.29 1.25
N LYS A 128 10.80 -13.04 1.73
CA LYS A 128 10.89 -12.75 3.17
C LYS A 128 9.63 -13.13 3.94
N VAL A 129 8.46 -12.86 3.38
CA VAL A 129 7.17 -13.26 3.98
C VAL A 129 7.04 -14.78 4.06
N LEU A 130 7.41 -15.50 3.01
CA LEU A 130 7.36 -16.97 2.98
C LEU A 130 8.38 -17.61 3.91
N GLU A 131 9.59 -17.06 4.01
CA GLU A 131 10.62 -17.50 4.98
C GLU A 131 10.11 -17.37 6.41
N PHE A 132 9.49 -16.24 6.74
CA PHE A 132 8.90 -16.02 8.06
C PHE A 132 7.72 -16.95 8.32
N HIS A 133 6.82 -17.13 7.34
CA HIS A 133 5.68 -18.03 7.47
C HIS A 133 6.09 -19.48 7.75
N LYS A 134 7.17 -19.98 7.14
CA LYS A 134 7.67 -21.34 7.42
C LYS A 134 7.94 -21.55 8.89
N LYS A 135 8.44 -20.54 9.59
CA LYS A 135 8.82 -20.60 11.02
C LYS A 135 7.66 -20.20 11.96
N ASN A 136 6.92 -19.16 11.63
CA ASN A 136 5.98 -18.48 12.53
C ASN A 136 4.49 -18.66 12.17
N LYS A 137 4.19 -19.33 11.05
CA LYS A 137 2.82 -19.71 10.67
C LYS A 137 1.82 -18.53 10.57
N ILE A 138 2.10 -17.52 9.77
CA ILE A 138 1.12 -16.45 9.44
C ILE A 138 -0.22 -17.10 9.05
N ARG A 139 -1.33 -16.55 9.49
CA ARG A 139 -2.68 -17.00 9.12
C ARG A 139 -2.85 -17.03 7.62
N MET A 140 -3.54 -18.04 7.08
CA MET A 140 -3.59 -18.27 5.63
C MET A 140 -4.30 -17.15 4.86
N ASN A 141 -5.37 -16.58 5.42
CA ASN A 141 -6.04 -15.42 4.83
C ASN A 141 -5.12 -14.22 4.71
N SER A 142 -4.31 -13.95 5.73
CA SER A 142 -3.32 -12.86 5.72
C SER A 142 -2.16 -13.14 4.75
N LEU A 143 -1.62 -14.35 4.76
CA LEU A 143 -0.54 -14.72 3.86
C LEU A 143 -0.97 -14.66 2.38
N GLU A 144 -2.09 -15.30 2.07
CA GLU A 144 -2.63 -15.32 0.72
C GLU A 144 -3.06 -13.93 0.27
N GLY A 145 -3.78 -13.21 1.14
CA GLY A 145 -4.23 -11.84 0.87
C GLY A 145 -3.04 -10.92 0.55
N TYR A 146 -2.01 -10.92 1.39
CA TYR A 146 -0.84 -10.08 1.15
C TYR A 146 -0.09 -10.42 -0.14
N ILE A 147 0.17 -11.70 -0.41
CA ILE A 147 0.82 -12.13 -1.65
C ILE A 147 -0.03 -11.77 -2.87
N ARG A 148 -1.35 -11.94 -2.77
CA ARG A 148 -2.29 -11.57 -3.83
C ARG A 148 -2.26 -10.08 -4.10
N GLN A 149 -2.22 -9.23 -3.08
CA GLN A 149 -2.10 -7.78 -3.25
C GLN A 149 -0.75 -7.40 -3.91
N VAL A 150 0.36 -7.96 -3.44
CA VAL A 150 1.69 -7.62 -3.98
C VAL A 150 1.83 -8.01 -5.45
N ILE A 151 1.32 -9.18 -5.86
CA ILE A 151 1.42 -9.67 -7.25
C ILE A 151 0.24 -9.19 -8.09
N GLY A 152 -0.98 -9.34 -7.59
CA GLY A 152 -2.21 -9.23 -8.37
C GLY A 152 -2.39 -7.86 -9.00
N TRP A 153 -2.22 -6.80 -8.23
CA TRP A 153 -2.33 -5.44 -8.74
C TRP A 153 -1.30 -5.13 -9.82
N ARG A 154 -0.06 -5.59 -9.64
CA ARG A 154 1.01 -5.37 -10.64
C ARG A 154 0.73 -6.11 -11.94
N GLU A 155 0.34 -7.36 -11.87
CA GLU A 155 -0.01 -8.14 -13.06
C GLU A 155 -1.29 -7.61 -13.74
N PHE A 156 -2.26 -7.15 -12.95
CA PHE A 156 -3.46 -6.50 -13.48
C PHE A 156 -3.10 -5.21 -14.24
N MET A 157 -2.37 -4.30 -13.60
CA MET A 157 -1.97 -3.03 -14.21
C MET A 157 -1.09 -3.26 -15.45
N ARG A 158 -0.17 -4.22 -15.39
CA ARG A 158 0.64 -4.60 -16.54
C ARG A 158 -0.21 -5.13 -17.69
N GLY A 159 -1.18 -5.99 -17.40
CA GLY A 159 -2.07 -6.53 -18.42
C GLY A 159 -2.93 -5.44 -19.08
N ILE A 160 -3.48 -4.53 -18.28
CA ILE A 160 -4.24 -3.38 -18.81
C ILE A 160 -3.35 -2.49 -19.67
N TYR A 161 -2.16 -2.15 -19.19
CA TYR A 161 -1.22 -1.31 -19.96
C TYR A 161 -0.84 -1.97 -21.31
N GLN A 162 -0.52 -3.27 -21.32
CA GLN A 162 -0.15 -3.99 -22.54
C GLN A 162 -1.30 -4.09 -23.56
N SER A 163 -2.55 -4.14 -23.08
CA SER A 163 -3.71 -4.35 -23.96
C SER A 163 -4.44 -3.06 -24.34
N TYR A 164 -4.34 -2.00 -23.52
CA TYR A 164 -5.19 -0.82 -23.65
C TYR A 164 -4.45 0.50 -23.44
N SER A 165 -3.10 0.54 -23.57
CA SER A 165 -2.32 1.77 -23.30
C SER A 165 -2.78 2.95 -24.16
N GLU A 166 -3.03 2.74 -25.44
CA GLU A 166 -3.50 3.79 -26.35
C GLU A 166 -4.85 4.35 -25.93
N GLU A 167 -5.79 3.48 -25.57
CA GLU A 167 -7.10 3.90 -25.05
C GLU A 167 -6.97 4.67 -23.73
N MET A 168 -6.08 4.25 -22.85
CA MET A 168 -5.85 4.92 -21.55
C MET A 168 -5.29 6.35 -21.75
N GLU A 169 -4.43 6.55 -22.74
CA GLU A 169 -3.85 7.85 -23.02
C GLU A 169 -4.80 8.79 -23.75
N THR A 170 -5.64 8.27 -24.67
CA THR A 170 -6.39 9.09 -25.63
C THR A 170 -7.87 9.21 -25.35
N LYS A 171 -8.46 8.27 -24.55
CA LYS A 171 -9.90 8.21 -24.36
C LYS A 171 -10.35 8.68 -22.97
N ASN A 172 -11.34 9.56 -22.96
CA ASN A 172 -12.15 9.83 -21.78
C ASN A 172 -13.34 8.85 -21.78
N PHE A 173 -13.15 7.67 -21.24
CA PHE A 173 -14.11 6.56 -21.29
C PHE A 173 -15.51 6.95 -20.80
N PHE A 174 -15.59 7.70 -19.69
CA PHE A 174 -16.87 8.16 -19.14
C PHE A 174 -17.38 9.47 -19.75
N LYS A 175 -16.67 10.04 -20.71
CA LYS A 175 -17.01 11.33 -21.36
C LYS A 175 -17.28 12.47 -20.37
N GLN A 176 -16.56 12.49 -19.25
CA GLN A 176 -16.73 13.49 -18.18
C GLN A 176 -15.98 14.78 -18.54
N ASN A 177 -16.72 15.89 -18.61
CA ASN A 177 -16.19 17.21 -18.95
C ASN A 177 -16.31 18.22 -17.80
N ARG A 178 -16.81 17.77 -16.64
CA ARG A 178 -16.93 18.65 -15.48
C ARG A 178 -15.58 18.89 -14.85
N LYS A 179 -15.26 20.17 -14.57
CA LYS A 179 -14.07 20.53 -13.79
C LYS A 179 -14.28 20.20 -12.31
N MET A 180 -13.24 19.70 -11.66
CA MET A 180 -13.26 19.50 -10.22
C MET A 180 -13.32 20.85 -9.48
N LYS A 181 -14.12 20.91 -8.44
CA LYS A 181 -14.20 22.09 -7.55
C LYS A 181 -12.96 22.16 -6.67
N LYS A 182 -12.60 23.38 -6.22
CA LYS A 182 -11.46 23.61 -5.32
C LYS A 182 -11.50 22.73 -4.06
N SER A 183 -12.70 22.47 -3.53
CA SER A 183 -12.90 21.62 -2.35
C SER A 183 -12.32 20.21 -2.47
N TRP A 184 -12.16 19.67 -3.69
CA TRP A 184 -11.51 18.40 -3.95
C TRP A 184 -9.98 18.47 -3.87
N TYR A 185 -9.42 19.67 -3.98
CA TYR A 185 -7.98 19.88 -3.86
C TYR A 185 -7.53 20.22 -2.45
N ASP A 186 -8.42 20.79 -1.63
CA ASP A 186 -8.10 21.24 -0.27
C ASP A 186 -8.81 20.45 0.85
N GLY A 187 -9.61 19.43 0.49
CA GLY A 187 -10.31 18.60 1.47
C GLY A 187 -11.37 19.35 2.25
N THR A 188 -12.17 20.19 1.58
CA THR A 188 -13.28 20.95 2.15
C THR A 188 -14.61 20.65 1.44
N THR A 189 -14.83 19.39 1.08
CA THR A 189 -16.04 18.96 0.36
C THR A 189 -17.29 18.94 1.24
N GLY A 190 -17.12 18.89 2.55
CA GLY A 190 -18.20 18.69 3.54
C GLY A 190 -18.55 17.24 3.79
N LEU A 191 -17.80 16.30 3.18
CA LEU A 191 -17.89 14.86 3.42
C LEU A 191 -16.69 14.40 4.24
N PRO A 192 -16.81 14.25 5.57
CA PRO A 192 -15.67 14.03 6.46
C PRO A 192 -14.74 12.90 6.05
N PRO A 193 -15.20 11.70 5.60
CA PRO A 193 -14.29 10.64 5.16
C PRO A 193 -13.46 11.04 3.94
N LEU A 194 -14.08 11.70 2.96
CA LEU A 194 -13.41 12.18 1.76
C LEU A 194 -12.40 13.29 2.07
N ASP A 195 -12.81 14.26 2.91
CA ASP A 195 -11.94 15.36 3.33
C ASP A 195 -10.72 14.83 4.10
N TYR A 196 -10.90 13.78 4.91
CA TYR A 196 -9.81 13.09 5.60
C TYR A 196 -8.84 12.43 4.60
N ALA A 197 -9.33 11.68 3.62
CA ALA A 197 -8.51 11.04 2.60
C ALA A 197 -7.70 12.06 1.78
N ILE A 198 -8.35 13.15 1.33
CA ILE A 198 -7.68 14.23 0.60
C ILE A 198 -6.56 14.86 1.47
N LYS A 199 -6.83 15.14 2.74
CA LYS A 199 -5.83 15.72 3.66
C LYS A 199 -4.67 14.76 3.92
N ASN A 200 -4.92 13.46 4.01
CA ASN A 200 -3.85 12.45 4.11
C ASN A 200 -2.96 12.46 2.87
N ALA A 201 -3.55 12.50 1.68
CA ALA A 201 -2.78 12.59 0.44
C ALA A 201 -1.94 13.88 0.37
N LEU A 202 -2.49 15.03 0.77
CA LEU A 202 -1.78 16.32 0.81
C LEU A 202 -0.63 16.33 1.82
N ASN A 203 -0.85 15.79 3.00
CA ASN A 203 0.11 15.86 4.11
C ASN A 203 1.21 14.82 4.02
N TYR A 204 0.91 13.63 3.49
CA TYR A 204 1.80 12.47 3.57
C TYR A 204 2.17 11.88 2.20
N GLY A 205 1.53 12.34 1.11
CA GLY A 205 1.73 11.77 -0.23
C GLY A 205 1.31 10.30 -0.34
N TRP A 206 0.53 9.82 0.62
CA TRP A 206 0.11 8.42 0.71
C TRP A 206 -1.25 8.32 1.41
N SER A 207 -2.08 7.41 0.95
CA SER A 207 -3.33 7.05 1.58
C SER A 207 -3.57 5.55 1.46
N HIS A 208 -4.40 5.03 2.33
CA HIS A 208 -4.88 3.65 2.31
C HIS A 208 -5.73 3.41 1.04
N HIS A 209 -5.66 2.21 0.46
CA HIS A 209 -6.37 1.92 -0.80
C HIS A 209 -7.90 2.00 -0.71
N ILE A 210 -8.47 1.89 0.48
CA ILE A 210 -9.92 2.04 0.72
C ILE A 210 -10.32 3.52 0.81
N GLU A 211 -9.42 4.41 1.27
CA GLU A 211 -9.64 5.87 1.32
C GLU A 211 -9.58 6.49 -0.09
#